data_ce54941ef8a321dfd1b8bc1eaecf26a7
#
_entry.id   ce54941ef8a321dfd1b8bc1eaecf26a7
#
_cell.length_a   1.000
_cell.length_b   1.000
_cell.length_c   1.000
_cell.angle_alpha   90.00
_cell.angle_beta   90.00
_cell.angle_gamma   90.00
#
_symmetry.space_group_name_H-M   'P 1'
#
loop_
_entity.id
_entity.type
_entity.pdbx_description
1 polymer ?
#
loop_
_entity_poly.entity_id
_entity_poly.type
_entity_poly.pdbx_seq_one_letter_code
_entity_poly.pdbx_strand_id
1 'polypeptide(L)'
;MTHRSLPGRGRNADQVLEELAGFAADDPDYRHGRTWSLVYHLDEEHEDFAARAYRMYSSANGLNPAAFRSLKRLESEIVSIEAGLFHGGEETCGVLTSGGTESCLLAVKTYRDMARKTRRVRRPNMILPATAHVAWFKASEYFGVKARLLPMTADYATDISRLKRMIDRNTVMILGSAPEYPHGTIDPIAGMGAIAATKGVPLHVDACVGGFILPFMEMNGVELPAWDFRVPGVTSISADLHKYGYAAKGASSILYRNLDLLKHQMFVYQDWPGGVFASPALLGTRPGGAYAAAWAVLQKLGIDGYRDLAARTTEAVEALKAGILRIDGLRLLGRPRGPLLSYGASDRAVAIFAVADQMERKGWNVNRVQNPDGIHAMVTARHLAVVPDYLADLEEAVAAVRADPSLARSGHAATYGMMAHVPLRGMVKARVLDTFANMYRAGGGELELEEPGTPTLPERWMAKYVQWKARRG
;
A
#
# COMPACT_ATOMS: atom_id res chain seq x y z
N MET A 1 -1.36 -19.46 -29.25
CA MET A 1 -2.62 -19.51 -28.46
C MET A 1 -3.73 -18.89 -29.28
N THR A 2 -4.87 -19.58 -29.43
CA THR A 2 -6.03 -19.09 -30.15
C THR A 2 -6.79 -18.08 -29.24
N HIS A 3 -7.19 -16.93 -29.79
CA HIS A 3 -8.05 -15.98 -29.07
C HIS A 3 -9.36 -16.68 -28.66
N ARG A 4 -9.78 -16.53 -27.40
CA ARG A 4 -11.12 -16.93 -26.97
C ARG A 4 -12.14 -16.00 -27.61
N SER A 5 -13.17 -16.54 -28.26
CA SER A 5 -14.29 -15.79 -28.80
C SER A 5 -15.49 -15.84 -27.84
N LEU A 6 -16.37 -14.88 -27.93
CA LEU A 6 -17.66 -14.97 -27.24
C LEU A 6 -18.39 -16.25 -27.71
N PRO A 7 -19.07 -16.99 -26.81
CA PRO A 7 -19.89 -18.12 -27.21
C PRO A 7 -21.02 -17.67 -28.13
N GLY A 8 -21.30 -18.47 -29.18
CA GLY A 8 -22.36 -18.12 -30.14
C GLY A 8 -23.79 -18.09 -29.53
N ARG A 9 -23.97 -18.74 -28.37
CA ARG A 9 -25.17 -18.68 -27.55
C ARG A 9 -24.79 -18.46 -26.09
N GLY A 10 -25.63 -17.72 -25.33
CA GLY A 10 -25.45 -17.55 -23.89
C GLY A 10 -25.38 -18.91 -23.16
N ARG A 11 -24.58 -18.96 -22.12
CA ARG A 11 -24.37 -20.15 -21.28
C ARG A 11 -25.32 -20.13 -20.08
N ASN A 12 -25.51 -21.29 -19.46
CA ASN A 12 -26.23 -21.38 -18.19
C ASN A 12 -25.50 -20.59 -17.10
N ALA A 13 -26.26 -19.80 -16.29
CA ALA A 13 -25.69 -18.91 -15.28
C ALA A 13 -24.92 -19.68 -14.19
N ASP A 14 -25.46 -20.81 -13.72
CA ASP A 14 -24.82 -21.60 -12.66
C ASP A 14 -23.50 -22.20 -13.13
N GLN A 15 -23.44 -22.72 -14.38
CA GLN A 15 -22.20 -23.23 -14.98
C GLN A 15 -21.15 -22.11 -15.12
N VAL A 16 -21.58 -20.87 -15.42
CA VAL A 16 -20.64 -19.73 -15.52
C VAL A 16 -20.10 -19.37 -14.13
N LEU A 17 -20.94 -19.40 -13.10
CA LEU A 17 -20.52 -19.13 -11.72
C LEU A 17 -19.59 -20.24 -11.18
N GLU A 18 -19.88 -21.49 -11.50
CA GLU A 18 -19.03 -22.62 -11.13
C GLU A 18 -17.63 -22.52 -11.79
N GLU A 19 -17.55 -22.20 -13.08
CA GLU A 19 -16.27 -21.97 -13.76
C GLU A 19 -15.51 -20.78 -13.14
N LEU A 20 -16.24 -19.69 -12.80
CA LEU A 20 -15.64 -18.52 -12.15
C LEU A 20 -15.08 -18.88 -10.76
N ALA A 21 -15.78 -19.69 -9.98
CA ALA A 21 -15.27 -20.21 -8.71
C ALA A 21 -14.02 -21.08 -8.90
N GLY A 22 -13.99 -21.88 -9.96
CA GLY A 22 -12.83 -22.70 -10.32
C GLY A 22 -11.57 -21.89 -10.63
N PHE A 23 -11.70 -20.66 -11.16
CA PHE A 23 -10.53 -19.79 -11.42
C PHE A 23 -9.83 -19.33 -10.14
N ALA A 24 -10.54 -19.28 -9.00
CA ALA A 24 -9.97 -18.89 -7.71
C ALA A 24 -9.37 -20.06 -6.90
N ALA A 25 -9.39 -21.29 -7.44
CA ALA A 25 -8.94 -22.48 -6.70
C ALA A 25 -7.45 -22.44 -6.35
N ASP A 26 -6.64 -21.78 -7.19
CA ASP A 26 -5.19 -21.65 -7.02
C ASP A 26 -4.78 -20.32 -6.33
N ASP A 27 -5.74 -19.50 -5.94
CA ASP A 27 -5.45 -18.25 -5.20
C ASP A 27 -4.90 -18.56 -3.80
N PRO A 28 -4.06 -17.66 -3.23
CA PRO A 28 -3.53 -17.84 -1.88
C PRO A 28 -4.63 -17.98 -0.82
N ASP A 29 -4.41 -18.84 0.17
CA ASP A 29 -5.34 -19.04 1.29
C ASP A 29 -5.35 -17.83 2.25
N TYR A 30 -6.12 -16.81 1.91
CA TYR A 30 -6.29 -15.62 2.74
C TYR A 30 -7.36 -15.80 3.83
N ARG A 31 -8.32 -16.71 3.63
CA ARG A 31 -9.43 -16.94 4.57
C ARG A 31 -8.99 -17.53 5.88
N HIS A 32 -7.94 -18.33 5.87
CA HIS A 32 -7.36 -18.96 7.06
C HIS A 32 -6.14 -18.21 7.62
N GLY A 33 -5.87 -16.97 7.13
CA GLY A 33 -4.79 -16.14 7.67
C GLY A 33 -3.39 -16.53 7.19
N ARG A 34 -3.27 -17.30 6.09
CA ARG A 34 -1.96 -17.71 5.55
C ARG A 34 -1.34 -16.70 4.58
N THR A 35 -2.01 -15.54 4.37
CA THR A 35 -1.56 -14.47 3.49
C THR A 35 -1.28 -13.21 4.28
N TRP A 36 -0.02 -12.77 4.32
CA TRP A 36 0.46 -11.64 5.10
C TRP A 36 0.47 -10.32 4.32
N SER A 37 -0.34 -10.20 3.28
CA SER A 37 -0.44 -8.98 2.46
C SER A 37 -1.73 -8.94 1.64
N LEU A 38 -2.02 -7.77 1.04
CA LEU A 38 -3.03 -7.54 0.00
C LEU A 38 -4.50 -7.72 0.42
N VAL A 39 -4.82 -8.61 1.35
CA VAL A 39 -6.18 -8.99 1.71
C VAL A 39 -6.50 -8.60 3.15
N TYR A 40 -7.70 -8.07 3.36
CA TYR A 40 -8.25 -7.65 4.66
C TYR A 40 -9.56 -8.39 4.85
N HIS A 41 -9.46 -9.66 5.24
CA HIS A 41 -10.59 -10.55 5.47
C HIS A 41 -10.91 -10.61 6.96
N LEU A 42 -12.20 -10.60 7.32
CA LEU A 42 -12.67 -10.87 8.68
C LEU A 42 -13.27 -12.28 8.77
N ASP A 43 -14.42 -12.45 8.15
CA ASP A 43 -15.19 -13.68 8.08
C ASP A 43 -16.19 -13.62 6.91
N GLU A 44 -16.85 -14.73 6.63
CA GLU A 44 -17.82 -14.86 5.54
C GLU A 44 -19.07 -13.99 5.78
N GLU A 45 -19.54 -13.87 7.02
CA GLU A 45 -20.71 -13.02 7.35
C GLU A 45 -20.43 -11.55 7.01
N HIS A 46 -19.20 -11.08 7.30
CA HIS A 46 -18.80 -9.73 6.95
C HIS A 46 -18.69 -9.54 5.43
N GLU A 47 -18.10 -10.51 4.73
CA GLU A 47 -18.01 -10.48 3.25
C GLU A 47 -19.40 -10.44 2.61
N ASP A 48 -20.32 -11.28 3.05
CA ASP A 48 -21.71 -11.30 2.57
C ASP A 48 -22.43 -9.99 2.83
N PHE A 49 -22.26 -9.42 4.01
CA PHE A 49 -22.84 -8.13 4.33
C PHE A 49 -22.33 -7.02 3.41
N ALA A 50 -21.00 -6.93 3.23
CA ALA A 50 -20.37 -5.95 2.34
C ALA A 50 -20.80 -6.15 0.89
N ALA A 51 -20.90 -7.42 0.41
CA ALA A 51 -21.34 -7.76 -0.92
C ALA A 51 -22.81 -7.38 -1.15
N ARG A 52 -23.68 -7.57 -0.17
CA ARG A 52 -25.10 -7.14 -0.24
C ARG A 52 -25.21 -5.62 -0.36
N ALA A 53 -24.48 -4.87 0.45
CA ALA A 53 -24.45 -3.41 0.37
C ALA A 53 -23.91 -2.95 -1.00
N TYR A 54 -22.84 -3.57 -1.49
CA TYR A 54 -22.28 -3.30 -2.81
C TYR A 54 -23.31 -3.52 -3.92
N ARG A 55 -24.03 -4.64 -3.89
CA ARG A 55 -25.04 -5.01 -4.90
C ARG A 55 -26.17 -3.99 -4.98
N MET A 56 -26.58 -3.38 -3.87
CA MET A 56 -27.66 -2.35 -3.85
C MET A 56 -27.32 -1.14 -4.74
N TYR A 57 -26.04 -0.84 -4.95
CA TYR A 57 -25.57 0.32 -5.70
C TYR A 57 -24.70 -0.05 -6.90
N SER A 58 -24.68 -1.31 -7.33
CA SER A 58 -23.81 -1.80 -8.41
C SER A 58 -24.01 -1.08 -9.75
N SER A 59 -25.22 -0.63 -10.04
CA SER A 59 -25.59 0.13 -11.25
C SER A 59 -25.50 1.65 -11.07
N ALA A 60 -25.27 2.15 -9.86
CA ALA A 60 -25.20 3.59 -9.59
C ALA A 60 -23.83 4.15 -9.92
N ASN A 61 -23.78 5.37 -10.48
CA ASN A 61 -22.58 5.99 -10.98
C ASN A 61 -22.28 7.32 -10.27
N GLY A 62 -21.17 7.40 -9.54
CA GLY A 62 -20.71 8.60 -8.84
C GLY A 62 -20.20 9.73 -9.74
N LEU A 63 -20.20 9.56 -11.07
CA LEU A 63 -19.78 10.62 -12.01
C LEU A 63 -20.63 11.88 -11.88
N ASN A 64 -21.95 11.71 -11.77
CA ASN A 64 -22.90 12.83 -11.68
C ASN A 64 -23.56 12.88 -10.30
N PRO A 65 -23.06 13.72 -9.37
CA PRO A 65 -23.61 13.83 -8.02
C PRO A 65 -25.02 14.43 -7.97
N ALA A 66 -25.45 15.15 -8.99
CA ALA A 66 -26.81 15.67 -9.08
C ALA A 66 -27.83 14.58 -9.45
N ALA A 67 -27.42 13.61 -10.29
CA ALA A 67 -28.24 12.47 -10.67
C ALA A 67 -28.31 11.41 -9.55
N PHE A 68 -27.16 11.11 -8.92
CA PHE A 68 -27.06 10.11 -7.87
C PHE A 68 -26.79 10.77 -6.49
N ARG A 69 -27.80 11.48 -5.99
CA ARG A 69 -27.71 12.22 -4.72
C ARG A 69 -27.38 11.34 -3.51
N SER A 70 -27.86 10.08 -3.53
CA SER A 70 -27.51 9.10 -2.49
C SER A 70 -26.04 8.82 -2.42
N LEU A 71 -25.35 8.68 -3.55
CA LEU A 71 -23.89 8.48 -3.56
C LEU A 71 -23.14 9.69 -3.01
N LYS A 72 -23.60 10.91 -3.36
CA LYS A 72 -23.00 12.13 -2.78
C LYS A 72 -23.20 12.21 -1.27
N ARG A 73 -24.36 11.77 -0.77
CA ARG A 73 -24.62 11.67 0.66
C ARG A 73 -23.68 10.66 1.34
N LEU A 74 -23.56 9.44 0.79
CA LEU A 74 -22.64 8.41 1.32
C LEU A 74 -21.20 8.92 1.37
N GLU A 75 -20.70 9.54 0.27
CA GLU A 75 -19.39 10.14 0.22
C GLU A 75 -19.21 11.21 1.31
N SER A 76 -20.17 12.10 1.47
CA SER A 76 -20.09 13.18 2.47
C SER A 76 -20.09 12.66 3.90
N GLU A 77 -20.89 11.64 4.21
CA GLU A 77 -20.93 11.01 5.52
C GLU A 77 -19.63 10.26 5.83
N ILE A 78 -19.05 9.54 4.87
CA ILE A 78 -17.74 8.88 5.03
C ILE A 78 -16.67 9.91 5.30
N VAL A 79 -16.57 10.97 4.49
CA VAL A 79 -15.58 12.05 4.69
C VAL A 79 -15.75 12.73 6.04
N SER A 80 -16.98 12.91 6.52
CA SER A 80 -17.26 13.46 7.85
C SER A 80 -16.77 12.55 8.97
N ILE A 81 -16.99 11.24 8.86
CA ILE A 81 -16.47 10.23 9.81
C ILE A 81 -14.95 10.26 9.86
N GLU A 82 -14.30 10.25 8.69
CA GLU A 82 -12.84 10.32 8.58
C GLU A 82 -12.28 11.63 9.14
N ALA A 83 -12.93 12.77 8.88
CA ALA A 83 -12.55 14.06 9.45
C ALA A 83 -12.56 14.01 10.98
N GLY A 84 -13.58 13.38 11.58
CA GLY A 84 -13.64 13.14 13.03
C GLY A 84 -12.52 12.25 13.53
N LEU A 85 -12.26 11.11 12.85
CA LEU A 85 -11.21 10.17 13.21
C LEU A 85 -9.80 10.77 13.12
N PHE A 86 -9.57 11.68 12.17
CA PHE A 86 -8.25 12.29 11.93
C PHE A 86 -8.13 13.69 12.57
N HIS A 87 -9.01 14.03 13.52
CA HIS A 87 -9.01 15.32 14.24
C HIS A 87 -9.01 16.54 13.30
N GLY A 88 -9.80 16.45 12.22
CA GLY A 88 -10.00 17.55 11.28
C GLY A 88 -10.88 18.63 11.89
N GLY A 89 -10.67 19.89 11.45
CA GLY A 89 -11.53 21.01 11.81
C GLY A 89 -12.80 21.07 10.95
N GLU A 90 -13.65 22.08 11.21
CA GLU A 90 -14.93 22.28 10.50
C GLU A 90 -14.79 22.45 8.98
N GLU A 91 -13.67 22.98 8.51
CA GLU A 91 -13.40 23.17 7.08
C GLU A 91 -12.85 21.92 6.39
N THR A 92 -12.58 20.83 7.13
CA THR A 92 -12.04 19.60 6.56
C THR A 92 -12.99 19.03 5.52
N CYS A 93 -12.45 18.70 4.37
CA CYS A 93 -13.20 18.21 3.21
C CYS A 93 -12.42 17.15 2.47
N GLY A 94 -13.08 16.39 1.59
CA GLY A 94 -12.43 15.33 0.86
C GLY A 94 -13.31 14.69 -0.19
N VAL A 95 -12.75 13.66 -0.83
CA VAL A 95 -13.45 12.83 -1.81
C VAL A 95 -13.06 11.37 -1.65
N LEU A 96 -13.94 10.47 -2.04
CA LEU A 96 -13.61 9.06 -2.21
C LEU A 96 -12.88 8.83 -3.53
N THR A 97 -11.96 7.90 -3.51
CA THR A 97 -11.14 7.47 -4.64
C THR A 97 -11.22 5.96 -4.81
N SER A 98 -10.76 5.45 -5.94
CA SER A 98 -10.76 4.01 -6.25
C SER A 98 -9.69 3.21 -5.51
N GLY A 99 -8.79 3.87 -4.81
CA GLY A 99 -7.70 3.23 -4.06
C GLY A 99 -6.60 4.20 -3.69
N GLY A 100 -5.74 3.81 -2.75
CA GLY A 100 -4.65 4.64 -2.24
C GLY A 100 -3.73 5.20 -3.32
N THR A 101 -3.48 4.45 -4.39
CA THR A 101 -2.71 4.95 -5.54
C THR A 101 -3.36 6.18 -6.17
N GLU A 102 -4.68 6.17 -6.38
CA GLU A 102 -5.40 7.35 -6.89
C GLU A 102 -5.31 8.51 -5.90
N SER A 103 -5.47 8.26 -4.60
CA SER A 103 -5.32 9.28 -3.55
C SER A 103 -3.94 9.94 -3.58
N CYS A 104 -2.87 9.16 -3.69
CA CYS A 104 -1.49 9.67 -3.83
C CYS A 104 -1.31 10.50 -5.11
N LEU A 105 -1.82 10.01 -6.25
CA LEU A 105 -1.78 10.71 -7.53
C LEU A 105 -2.49 12.07 -7.44
N LEU A 106 -3.68 12.10 -6.83
CA LEU A 106 -4.46 13.32 -6.64
C LEU A 106 -3.77 14.32 -5.72
N ALA A 107 -3.12 13.88 -4.64
CA ALA A 107 -2.33 14.76 -3.77
C ALA A 107 -1.23 15.48 -4.57
N VAL A 108 -0.44 14.72 -5.35
CA VAL A 108 0.65 15.30 -6.17
C VAL A 108 0.09 16.26 -7.23
N LYS A 109 -1.00 15.91 -7.91
CA LYS A 109 -1.69 16.76 -8.88
C LYS A 109 -2.15 18.05 -8.22
N THR A 110 -2.78 17.97 -7.07
CA THR A 110 -3.33 19.10 -6.32
C THR A 110 -2.24 20.11 -5.98
N TYR A 111 -1.17 19.68 -5.33
CA TYR A 111 -0.10 20.58 -4.91
C TYR A 111 0.77 21.08 -6.04
N ARG A 112 0.94 20.29 -7.12
CA ARG A 112 1.56 20.77 -8.35
C ARG A 112 0.76 21.91 -8.98
N ASP A 113 -0.55 21.74 -9.14
CA ASP A 113 -1.41 22.71 -9.82
C ASP A 113 -1.63 23.96 -8.96
N MET A 114 -1.76 23.81 -7.65
CA MET A 114 -1.73 24.91 -6.69
C MET A 114 -0.44 25.75 -6.85
N ALA A 115 0.73 25.10 -6.82
CA ALA A 115 2.00 25.79 -6.94
C ALA A 115 2.21 26.45 -8.31
N ARG A 116 1.71 25.85 -9.37
CA ARG A 116 1.70 26.46 -10.72
C ARG A 116 0.85 27.73 -10.75
N LYS A 117 -0.34 27.68 -10.17
CA LYS A 117 -1.29 28.80 -10.14
C LYS A 117 -0.83 29.93 -9.21
N THR A 118 -0.41 29.61 -8.00
CA THR A 118 -0.12 30.62 -6.96
C THR A 118 1.31 31.14 -6.97
N ARG A 119 2.29 30.27 -7.32
CA ARG A 119 3.72 30.59 -7.26
C ARG A 119 4.43 30.51 -8.63
N ARG A 120 3.70 30.15 -9.70
CA ARG A 120 4.23 30.00 -11.08
C ARG A 120 5.38 28.99 -11.18
N VAL A 121 5.36 27.92 -10.38
CA VAL A 121 6.39 26.90 -10.38
C VAL A 121 6.35 26.12 -11.70
N ARG A 122 7.47 26.10 -12.43
CA ARG A 122 7.60 25.43 -13.74
C ARG A 122 8.31 24.07 -13.63
N ARG A 123 9.20 23.87 -12.66
CA ARG A 123 9.96 22.64 -12.44
C ARG A 123 9.70 22.11 -11.02
N PRO A 124 8.47 21.59 -10.78
CA PRO A 124 8.07 21.19 -9.45
C PRO A 124 8.91 20.02 -8.93
N ASN A 125 9.19 20.03 -7.62
CA ASN A 125 9.73 18.90 -6.90
C ASN A 125 8.92 18.63 -5.63
N MET A 126 8.97 17.39 -5.16
CA MET A 126 8.42 16.97 -3.88
C MET A 126 9.49 16.25 -3.05
N ILE A 127 9.40 16.33 -1.73
CA ILE A 127 10.34 15.70 -0.81
C ILE A 127 9.65 14.52 -0.17
N LEU A 128 10.24 13.33 -0.32
CA LEU A 128 9.69 12.05 0.12
C LEU A 128 10.69 11.32 1.02
N PRO A 129 10.23 10.57 2.04
CA PRO A 129 11.05 9.52 2.66
C PRO A 129 11.52 8.50 1.63
N ALA A 130 12.70 7.93 1.81
CA ALA A 130 13.17 6.83 0.97
C ALA A 130 12.27 5.58 1.08
N THR A 131 11.52 5.47 2.16
CA THR A 131 10.52 4.42 2.46
C THR A 131 9.13 4.69 1.88
N ALA A 132 8.92 5.82 1.19
CA ALA A 132 7.63 6.18 0.62
C ALA A 132 7.09 5.09 -0.32
N HIS A 133 5.78 4.84 -0.26
CA HIS A 133 5.15 3.86 -1.14
C HIS A 133 5.37 4.17 -2.62
N VAL A 134 5.52 3.14 -3.45
CA VAL A 134 5.84 3.29 -4.89
C VAL A 134 4.83 4.11 -5.68
N ALA A 135 3.59 4.26 -5.21
CA ALA A 135 2.59 5.13 -5.82
C ALA A 135 3.06 6.59 -5.95
N TRP A 136 3.90 7.06 -5.04
CA TRP A 136 4.47 8.41 -5.07
C TRP A 136 5.48 8.58 -6.21
N PHE A 137 6.27 7.54 -6.51
CA PHE A 137 7.18 7.55 -7.66
C PHE A 137 6.41 7.45 -8.97
N LYS A 138 5.31 6.69 -9.00
CA LYS A 138 4.36 6.67 -10.13
C LYS A 138 3.76 8.05 -10.36
N ALA A 139 3.32 8.75 -9.32
CA ALA A 139 2.83 10.11 -9.40
C ALA A 139 3.90 11.10 -9.88
N SER A 140 5.16 10.94 -9.41
CA SER A 140 6.33 11.70 -9.89
C SER A 140 6.48 11.62 -11.40
N GLU A 141 6.45 10.40 -11.94
CA GLU A 141 6.58 10.14 -13.38
C GLU A 141 5.38 10.71 -14.16
N TYR A 142 4.15 10.41 -13.75
CA TYR A 142 2.94 10.82 -14.46
C TYR A 142 2.73 12.34 -14.52
N PHE A 143 3.08 13.04 -13.45
CA PHE A 143 2.82 14.48 -13.35
C PHE A 143 4.06 15.36 -13.52
N GLY A 144 5.23 14.77 -13.79
CA GLY A 144 6.46 15.52 -14.00
C GLY A 144 6.91 16.29 -12.74
N VAL A 145 6.68 15.74 -11.56
CA VAL A 145 7.10 16.33 -10.28
C VAL A 145 8.31 15.54 -9.75
N LYS A 146 9.50 16.17 -9.74
CA LYS A 146 10.75 15.50 -9.36
C LYS A 146 10.71 15.04 -7.91
N ALA A 147 10.85 13.74 -7.66
CA ALA A 147 11.04 13.19 -6.32
C ALA A 147 12.46 13.47 -5.80
N ARG A 148 12.56 13.95 -4.56
CA ARG A 148 13.81 14.19 -3.81
C ARG A 148 13.71 13.44 -2.49
N LEU A 149 14.65 12.53 -2.23
CA LEU A 149 14.54 11.56 -1.14
C LEU A 149 15.23 12.04 0.12
N LEU A 150 14.53 11.92 1.24
CA LEU A 150 15.11 11.94 2.59
C LEU A 150 15.70 10.55 2.87
N PRO A 151 16.93 10.48 3.37
CA PRO A 151 17.55 9.20 3.70
C PRO A 151 16.89 8.57 4.94
N MET A 152 17.16 7.29 5.13
CA MET A 152 16.86 6.58 6.37
C MET A 152 18.02 6.72 7.36
N THR A 153 17.71 6.66 8.65
CA THR A 153 18.67 6.47 9.74
C THR A 153 19.11 5.00 9.82
N ALA A 154 20.04 4.68 10.70
CA ALA A 154 20.50 3.30 10.89
C ALA A 154 19.41 2.34 11.41
N ASP A 155 18.37 2.87 12.06
CA ASP A 155 17.20 2.13 12.55
C ASP A 155 15.99 2.25 11.61
N TYR A 156 16.22 2.57 10.34
CA TYR A 156 15.26 2.63 9.22
C TYR A 156 14.17 3.69 9.38
N ALA A 157 14.30 4.63 10.30
CA ALA A 157 13.42 5.79 10.40
C ALA A 157 13.82 6.87 9.39
N THR A 158 12.89 7.76 9.03
CA THR A 158 13.19 8.89 8.13
C THR A 158 14.06 9.94 8.82
N ASP A 159 15.22 10.24 8.23
CA ASP A 159 16.11 11.31 8.69
C ASP A 159 15.65 12.67 8.14
N ILE A 160 15.01 13.47 9.00
CA ILE A 160 14.55 14.82 8.67
C ILE A 160 15.60 15.92 8.88
N SER A 161 16.81 15.60 9.30
CA SER A 161 17.88 16.58 9.59
C SER A 161 18.18 17.51 8.42
N ARG A 162 18.00 17.01 7.20
CA ARG A 162 18.23 17.75 5.95
C ARG A 162 16.97 18.38 5.36
N LEU A 163 15.77 18.08 5.86
CA LEU A 163 14.51 18.48 5.26
C LEU A 163 14.45 20.00 5.03
N LYS A 164 14.75 20.81 6.06
CA LYS A 164 14.71 22.27 5.98
C LYS A 164 15.60 22.84 4.86
N ARG A 165 16.77 22.22 4.60
CA ARG A 165 17.72 22.62 3.55
C ARG A 165 17.33 22.12 2.16
N MET A 166 16.56 21.04 2.08
CA MET A 166 16.08 20.47 0.82
C MET A 166 14.92 21.29 0.24
N ILE A 167 14.17 22.01 1.05
CA ILE A 167 13.05 22.83 0.59
C ILE A 167 13.58 24.03 -0.21
N ASP A 168 13.11 24.16 -1.45
CA ASP A 168 13.41 25.29 -2.34
C ASP A 168 12.12 25.89 -2.94
N ARG A 169 12.26 26.93 -3.78
CA ARG A 169 11.12 27.63 -4.41
C ARG A 169 10.25 26.71 -5.31
N ASN A 170 10.78 25.58 -5.76
CA ASN A 170 10.09 24.62 -6.61
C ASN A 170 9.48 23.48 -5.83
N THR A 171 9.70 23.41 -4.50
CA THR A 171 9.11 22.37 -3.66
C THR A 171 7.62 22.61 -3.53
N VAL A 172 6.81 21.66 -4.01
CA VAL A 172 5.34 21.77 -4.03
C VAL A 172 4.69 21.05 -2.87
N MET A 173 5.33 20.02 -2.34
CA MET A 173 4.84 19.27 -1.18
C MET A 173 5.96 18.49 -0.50
N ILE A 174 5.68 18.10 0.74
CA ILE A 174 6.43 17.15 1.55
C ILE A 174 5.50 15.96 1.82
N LEU A 175 6.04 14.76 1.90
CA LEU A 175 5.33 13.55 2.28
C LEU A 175 5.87 13.01 3.60
N GLY A 176 4.97 12.52 4.45
CA GLY A 176 5.26 11.59 5.54
C GLY A 176 4.24 10.46 5.55
N SER A 177 4.58 9.31 6.10
CA SER A 177 3.72 8.12 6.13
C SER A 177 3.38 7.71 7.56
N ALA A 178 2.15 7.24 7.76
CA ALA A 178 1.65 6.78 9.05
C ALA A 178 0.86 5.46 8.90
N PRO A 179 1.54 4.27 9.01
CA PRO A 179 2.99 4.05 8.94
C PRO A 179 3.52 3.96 7.50
N GLU A 180 4.84 4.01 7.32
CA GLU A 180 5.47 3.64 6.05
C GLU A 180 5.38 2.12 5.83
N TYR A 181 5.29 1.71 4.55
CA TYR A 181 5.01 0.32 4.21
C TYR A 181 6.18 -0.64 4.53
N PRO A 182 7.44 -0.36 4.16
CA PRO A 182 8.52 -1.34 4.31
C PRO A 182 8.78 -1.85 5.73
N HIS A 183 8.74 -0.98 6.75
CA HIS A 183 9.16 -1.36 8.13
C HIS A 183 8.09 -1.09 9.20
N GLY A 184 6.95 -0.48 8.82
CA GLY A 184 5.88 -0.17 9.76
C GLY A 184 6.19 0.98 10.73
N THR A 185 7.17 1.82 10.43
CA THR A 185 7.54 2.98 11.23
C THR A 185 6.63 4.17 10.87
N ILE A 186 6.15 4.90 11.86
CA ILE A 186 5.48 6.19 11.63
C ILE A 186 6.58 7.25 11.44
N ASP A 187 6.55 7.96 10.33
CA ASP A 187 7.47 9.06 10.05
C ASP A 187 7.37 10.15 11.12
N PRO A 188 8.40 10.96 11.36
CA PRO A 188 8.40 12.02 12.36
C PRO A 188 7.53 13.22 11.90
N ILE A 189 6.21 12.98 11.72
CA ILE A 189 5.23 13.89 11.13
C ILE A 189 5.19 15.23 11.87
N ALA A 190 5.24 15.21 13.21
CA ALA A 190 5.25 16.45 14.01
C ALA A 190 6.45 17.34 13.65
N GLY A 191 7.66 16.77 13.55
CA GLY A 191 8.86 17.49 13.14
C GLY A 191 8.80 17.97 11.69
N MET A 192 8.28 17.13 10.79
CA MET A 192 8.07 17.50 9.39
C MET A 192 7.05 18.62 9.26
N GLY A 193 5.94 18.56 10.03
CA GLY A 193 4.89 19.58 10.07
C GLY A 193 5.37 20.94 10.55
N ALA A 194 6.19 20.98 11.59
CA ALA A 194 6.79 22.22 12.08
C ALA A 194 7.67 22.90 11.01
N ILE A 195 8.46 22.10 10.27
CA ILE A 195 9.28 22.61 9.17
C ILE A 195 8.40 23.05 8.00
N ALA A 196 7.40 22.25 7.62
CA ALA A 196 6.46 22.51 6.53
C ALA A 196 5.70 23.84 6.78
N ALA A 197 5.13 24.02 7.96
CA ALA A 197 4.43 25.24 8.35
C ALA A 197 5.34 26.47 8.29
N THR A 198 6.56 26.38 8.83
CA THR A 198 7.54 27.48 8.80
C THR A 198 7.93 27.89 7.37
N LYS A 199 7.95 26.93 6.44
CA LYS A 199 8.34 27.13 5.03
C LYS A 199 7.16 27.42 4.11
N GLY A 200 5.93 27.32 4.58
CA GLY A 200 4.73 27.48 3.76
C GLY A 200 4.61 26.40 2.66
N VAL A 201 5.09 25.19 2.92
CA VAL A 201 5.02 24.06 1.98
C VAL A 201 4.02 23.03 2.51
N PRO A 202 3.05 22.56 1.71
CA PRO A 202 2.10 21.54 2.14
C PRO A 202 2.79 20.24 2.60
N LEU A 203 2.27 19.65 3.68
CA LEU A 203 2.60 18.30 4.12
C LEU A 203 1.41 17.40 3.93
N HIS A 204 1.58 16.35 3.13
CA HIS A 204 0.63 15.25 3.00
C HIS A 204 1.05 14.09 3.90
N VAL A 205 0.08 13.45 4.55
CA VAL A 205 0.30 12.21 5.30
C VAL A 205 -0.33 11.05 4.55
N ASP A 206 0.50 10.11 4.13
CA ASP A 206 0.05 8.83 3.60
C ASP A 206 -0.34 7.92 4.77
N ALA A 207 -1.61 7.89 5.09
CA ALA A 207 -2.21 6.99 6.06
C ALA A 207 -3.08 5.92 5.36
N CYS A 208 -2.76 5.56 4.10
CA CYS A 208 -3.47 4.50 3.37
C CYS A 208 -3.54 3.19 4.15
N VAL A 209 -2.53 2.89 4.96
CA VAL A 209 -2.57 1.74 5.88
C VAL A 209 -3.12 2.14 7.25
N GLY A 210 -2.65 3.24 7.81
CA GLY A 210 -2.89 3.59 9.21
C GLY A 210 -4.24 4.22 9.50
N GLY A 211 -4.89 4.85 8.51
CA GLY A 211 -6.08 5.69 8.74
C GLY A 211 -7.23 4.98 9.45
N PHE A 212 -7.43 3.70 9.18
CA PHE A 212 -8.51 2.91 9.81
C PHE A 212 -8.01 1.91 10.88
N ILE A 213 -6.80 2.12 11.41
CA ILE A 213 -6.32 1.32 12.54
C ILE A 213 -5.66 2.17 13.62
N LEU A 214 -4.82 3.16 13.27
CA LEU A 214 -4.11 3.97 14.25
C LEU A 214 -5.04 4.74 15.20
N PRO A 215 -6.15 5.36 14.76
CA PRO A 215 -7.08 6.01 15.68
C PRO A 215 -7.65 5.06 16.73
N PHE A 216 -7.97 3.84 16.34
CA PHE A 216 -8.55 2.84 17.24
C PHE A 216 -7.50 2.21 18.16
N MET A 217 -6.23 2.11 17.72
CA MET A 217 -5.11 1.76 18.61
C MET A 217 -4.91 2.85 19.68
N GLU A 218 -4.97 4.15 19.32
CA GLU A 218 -4.90 5.26 20.29
C GLU A 218 -6.08 5.20 21.27
N MET A 219 -7.31 4.96 20.79
CA MET A 219 -8.49 4.78 21.66
C MET A 219 -8.37 3.59 22.61
N ASN A 220 -7.56 2.60 22.27
CA ASN A 220 -7.21 1.44 23.14
C ASN A 220 -6.01 1.71 24.06
N GLY A 221 -5.48 2.95 24.06
CA GLY A 221 -4.38 3.36 24.96
C GLY A 221 -2.98 3.10 24.39
N VAL A 222 -2.85 2.77 23.12
CA VAL A 222 -1.52 2.64 22.47
C VAL A 222 -0.95 4.05 22.24
N GLU A 223 0.22 4.32 22.80
CA GLU A 223 0.92 5.59 22.59
C GLU A 223 1.51 5.67 21.19
N LEU A 224 0.97 6.57 20.37
CA LEU A 224 1.44 6.84 19.01
C LEU A 224 1.90 8.30 18.89
N PRO A 225 2.90 8.60 18.04
CA PRO A 225 3.23 9.97 17.71
C PRO A 225 2.07 10.62 16.93
N ALA A 226 1.84 11.92 17.13
CA ALA A 226 0.83 12.65 16.35
C ALA A 226 1.16 12.61 14.85
N TRP A 227 0.21 12.17 14.05
CA TRP A 227 0.40 11.94 12.62
C TRP A 227 -0.67 12.59 11.72
N ASP A 228 -1.78 13.04 12.29
CA ASP A 228 -2.98 13.53 11.62
C ASP A 228 -3.11 15.06 11.64
N PHE A 229 -4.33 15.59 11.47
CA PHE A 229 -4.59 17.02 11.48
C PHE A 229 -4.31 17.71 12.82
N ARG A 230 -4.03 16.99 13.91
CA ARG A 230 -3.47 17.57 15.15
C ARG A 230 -2.12 18.25 14.91
N VAL A 231 -1.38 17.81 13.88
CA VAL A 231 -0.14 18.47 13.48
C VAL A 231 -0.45 19.66 12.57
N PRO A 232 -0.14 20.90 12.97
CA PRO A 232 -0.56 22.11 12.25
C PRO A 232 -0.09 22.19 10.79
N GLY A 233 1.06 21.60 10.48
CA GLY A 233 1.63 21.59 9.13
C GLY A 233 1.00 20.57 8.19
N VAL A 234 0.20 19.61 8.68
CA VAL A 234 -0.49 18.63 7.85
C VAL A 234 -1.64 19.31 7.10
N THR A 235 -1.63 19.21 5.79
CA THR A 235 -2.62 19.87 4.90
C THR A 235 -3.54 18.88 4.21
N SER A 236 -3.14 17.61 4.09
CA SER A 236 -3.98 16.53 3.54
C SER A 236 -3.56 15.16 4.06
N ILE A 237 -4.50 14.21 4.04
CA ILE A 237 -4.32 12.83 4.47
C ILE A 237 -5.00 11.91 3.45
N SER A 238 -4.35 10.80 3.07
CA SER A 238 -4.99 9.71 2.33
C SER A 238 -5.21 8.50 3.25
N ALA A 239 -6.37 7.82 3.11
CA ALA A 239 -6.72 6.66 3.90
C ALA A 239 -7.50 5.63 3.07
N ASP A 240 -7.25 4.33 3.26
CA ASP A 240 -7.90 3.28 2.49
C ASP A 240 -8.96 2.55 3.35
N LEU A 241 -10.25 2.77 3.03
CA LEU A 241 -11.35 2.05 3.66
C LEU A 241 -11.29 0.55 3.36
N HIS A 242 -10.77 0.18 2.16
CA HIS A 242 -10.64 -1.21 1.73
C HIS A 242 -9.40 -1.94 2.29
N LYS A 243 -8.68 -1.31 3.23
CA LYS A 243 -7.62 -1.95 4.03
C LYS A 243 -8.16 -2.25 5.44
N TYR A 244 -7.64 -1.61 6.47
CA TYR A 244 -8.12 -1.81 7.86
C TYR A 244 -9.52 -1.21 8.11
N GLY A 245 -10.11 -0.53 7.14
CA GLY A 245 -11.54 -0.23 7.15
C GLY A 245 -12.43 -1.42 6.77
N TYR A 246 -11.84 -2.54 6.31
CA TYR A 246 -12.49 -3.79 5.95
C TYR A 246 -13.64 -3.66 4.92
N ALA A 247 -13.65 -2.56 4.16
CA ALA A 247 -14.60 -2.36 3.07
C ALA A 247 -14.21 -3.15 1.81
N ALA A 248 -15.16 -3.34 0.92
CA ALA A 248 -14.90 -3.91 -0.40
C ALA A 248 -13.84 -3.11 -1.15
N LYS A 249 -13.02 -3.79 -1.98
CA LYS A 249 -12.00 -3.15 -2.80
C LYS A 249 -12.59 -2.04 -3.69
N GLY A 250 -11.79 -1.00 -3.96
CA GLY A 250 -12.24 0.16 -4.71
C GLY A 250 -12.71 1.33 -3.83
N ALA A 251 -12.39 1.33 -2.54
CA ALA A 251 -12.72 2.40 -1.60
C ALA A 251 -11.48 2.92 -0.86
N SER A 252 -11.10 4.14 -1.14
CA SER A 252 -10.08 4.94 -0.48
C SER A 252 -10.55 6.40 -0.43
N SER A 253 -9.85 7.25 0.27
CA SER A 253 -10.17 8.68 0.40
C SER A 253 -8.93 9.55 0.36
N ILE A 254 -9.16 10.82 0.05
CA ILE A 254 -8.21 11.89 0.29
C ILE A 254 -8.93 13.06 0.94
N LEU A 255 -8.43 13.48 2.10
CA LEU A 255 -8.96 14.61 2.86
C LEU A 255 -7.99 15.78 2.79
N TYR A 256 -8.55 16.97 2.76
CA TYR A 256 -7.82 18.25 2.83
C TYR A 256 -8.30 19.08 4.02
N ARG A 257 -7.40 19.85 4.58
CA ARG A 257 -7.71 20.73 5.71
C ARG A 257 -8.82 21.75 5.39
N ASN A 258 -8.95 22.17 4.12
CA ASN A 258 -9.99 23.12 3.70
C ASN A 258 -10.31 23.02 2.19
N LEU A 259 -11.40 23.68 1.80
CA LEU A 259 -11.88 23.73 0.41
C LEU A 259 -10.91 24.41 -0.56
N ASP A 260 -10.11 25.36 -0.11
CA ASP A 260 -9.18 26.06 -0.99
C ASP A 260 -8.09 25.13 -1.52
N LEU A 261 -7.67 24.14 -0.72
CA LEU A 261 -6.79 23.08 -1.17
C LEU A 261 -7.51 22.13 -2.12
N LEU A 262 -8.71 21.66 -1.74
CA LEU A 262 -9.49 20.71 -2.55
C LEU A 262 -9.82 21.24 -3.93
N LYS A 263 -10.09 22.55 -4.11
CA LYS A 263 -10.36 23.17 -5.40
C LYS A 263 -9.26 22.91 -6.45
N HIS A 264 -8.00 22.75 -6.02
CA HIS A 264 -6.88 22.47 -6.93
C HIS A 264 -6.86 21.01 -7.40
N GLN A 265 -7.61 20.11 -6.76
CA GLN A 265 -7.83 18.73 -7.22
C GLN A 265 -8.81 18.67 -8.38
N MET A 266 -9.82 19.51 -8.39
CA MET A 266 -10.89 19.48 -9.36
C MET A 266 -10.38 19.71 -10.79
N PHE A 267 -10.97 18.97 -11.74
CA PHE A 267 -10.87 19.27 -13.17
C PHE A 267 -12.19 19.85 -13.65
N VAL A 268 -12.14 20.94 -14.37
CA VAL A 268 -13.33 21.59 -14.98
C VAL A 268 -13.00 21.93 -16.43
N TYR A 269 -13.92 21.60 -17.33
CA TYR A 269 -13.85 22.01 -18.72
C TYR A 269 -15.24 22.45 -19.21
N GLN A 270 -15.34 23.70 -19.65
CA GLN A 270 -16.60 24.35 -19.97
C GLN A 270 -16.89 24.42 -21.48
N ASP A 271 -15.90 24.19 -22.33
CA ASP A 271 -16.01 24.37 -23.79
C ASP A 271 -16.27 23.05 -24.54
N TRP A 272 -16.68 22.00 -23.80
CA TRP A 272 -17.00 20.72 -24.41
C TRP A 272 -18.42 20.73 -25.00
N PRO A 273 -18.60 20.26 -26.28
CA PRO A 273 -19.94 20.18 -26.88
C PRO A 273 -20.98 19.40 -26.10
N GLY A 274 -20.56 18.48 -25.23
CA GLY A 274 -21.43 17.74 -24.32
C GLY A 274 -21.87 18.52 -23.06
N GLY A 275 -21.46 19.80 -22.92
CA GLY A 275 -21.79 20.65 -21.79
C GLY A 275 -20.61 20.86 -20.83
N VAL A 276 -20.88 21.50 -19.69
CA VAL A 276 -19.86 21.72 -18.65
C VAL A 276 -19.54 20.40 -17.95
N PHE A 277 -18.29 20.03 -17.95
CA PHE A 277 -17.79 18.84 -17.24
C PHE A 277 -16.95 19.24 -16.03
N ALA A 278 -17.23 18.62 -14.88
CA ALA A 278 -16.43 18.76 -13.66
C ALA A 278 -16.20 17.39 -13.01
N SER A 279 -14.96 17.12 -12.58
CA SER A 279 -14.63 15.86 -11.91
C SER A 279 -13.66 16.10 -10.76
N PRO A 280 -13.91 15.48 -9.58
CA PRO A 280 -13.02 15.56 -8.43
C PRO A 280 -11.94 14.45 -8.44
N ALA A 281 -12.02 13.46 -9.32
CA ALA A 281 -11.23 12.24 -9.31
C ALA A 281 -10.51 12.01 -10.65
N LEU A 282 -9.61 11.03 -10.72
CA LEU A 282 -8.98 10.61 -11.97
C LEU A 282 -9.96 9.79 -12.83
N LEU A 283 -10.85 9.05 -12.21
CA LEU A 283 -11.87 8.27 -12.90
C LEU A 283 -13.03 9.16 -13.34
N GLY A 284 -13.62 8.85 -14.49
CA GLY A 284 -14.91 9.39 -14.89
C GLY A 284 -16.02 8.68 -14.14
N THR A 285 -16.40 7.48 -14.58
CA THR A 285 -17.35 6.62 -13.86
C THR A 285 -16.73 6.17 -12.54
N ARG A 286 -17.49 6.32 -11.44
CA ARG A 286 -17.12 5.85 -10.10
C ARG A 286 -18.16 4.85 -9.60
N PRO A 287 -17.72 3.65 -9.13
CA PRO A 287 -18.64 2.56 -8.77
C PRO A 287 -19.39 2.88 -7.47
N GLY A 288 -20.71 3.01 -7.56
CA GLY A 288 -21.56 3.29 -6.40
C GLY A 288 -21.54 2.16 -5.35
N GLY A 289 -21.35 0.92 -5.79
CA GLY A 289 -21.24 -0.23 -4.89
C GLY A 289 -20.11 -0.11 -3.87
N ALA A 290 -18.93 0.39 -4.29
CA ALA A 290 -17.80 0.58 -3.37
C ALA A 290 -18.12 1.62 -2.27
N TYR A 291 -18.83 2.70 -2.60
CA TYR A 291 -19.27 3.72 -1.64
C TYR A 291 -20.26 3.15 -0.62
N ALA A 292 -21.25 2.41 -1.13
CA ALA A 292 -22.28 1.82 -0.29
C ALA A 292 -21.70 0.75 0.65
N ALA A 293 -20.84 -0.11 0.16
CA ALA A 293 -20.16 -1.12 0.98
C ALA A 293 -19.27 -0.45 2.05
N ALA A 294 -18.49 0.58 1.69
CA ALA A 294 -17.65 1.30 2.65
C ALA A 294 -18.48 1.95 3.75
N TRP A 295 -19.53 2.68 3.40
CA TRP A 295 -20.42 3.30 4.37
C TRP A 295 -21.09 2.25 5.28
N ALA A 296 -21.62 1.18 4.69
CA ALA A 296 -22.32 0.13 5.43
C ALA A 296 -21.40 -0.57 6.44
N VAL A 297 -20.16 -0.86 6.04
CA VAL A 297 -19.16 -1.48 6.93
C VAL A 297 -18.79 -0.56 8.09
N LEU A 298 -18.60 0.75 7.84
CA LEU A 298 -18.37 1.74 8.90
C LEU A 298 -19.51 1.75 9.92
N GLN A 299 -20.76 1.67 9.45
CA GLN A 299 -21.95 1.64 10.32
C GLN A 299 -22.08 0.29 11.08
N LYS A 300 -21.80 -0.84 10.42
CA LYS A 300 -21.90 -2.18 11.05
C LYS A 300 -20.86 -2.36 12.15
N LEU A 301 -19.62 -1.98 11.90
CA LEU A 301 -18.53 -2.15 12.87
C LEU A 301 -18.58 -1.09 13.98
N GLY A 302 -18.83 0.16 13.63
CA GLY A 302 -18.82 1.25 14.59
C GLY A 302 -17.47 1.38 15.32
N ILE A 303 -17.40 2.25 16.30
CA ILE A 303 -16.16 2.47 17.11
C ILE A 303 -15.76 1.19 17.84
N ASP A 304 -16.72 0.50 18.46
CA ASP A 304 -16.40 -0.68 19.29
C ASP A 304 -15.88 -1.86 18.46
N GLY A 305 -16.46 -2.12 17.29
CA GLY A 305 -15.97 -3.15 16.37
C GLY A 305 -14.55 -2.85 15.87
N TYR A 306 -14.28 -1.60 15.47
CA TYR A 306 -12.93 -1.23 15.04
C TYR A 306 -11.92 -1.25 16.19
N ARG A 307 -12.32 -0.91 17.44
CA ARG A 307 -11.46 -1.03 18.62
C ARG A 307 -11.11 -2.49 18.92
N ASP A 308 -12.09 -3.40 18.85
CA ASP A 308 -11.84 -4.84 18.99
C ASP A 308 -10.84 -5.33 17.94
N LEU A 309 -11.07 -5.01 16.67
CA LEU A 309 -10.18 -5.40 15.58
C LEU A 309 -8.76 -4.83 15.75
N ALA A 310 -8.64 -3.59 16.20
CA ALA A 310 -7.36 -2.96 16.49
C ALA A 310 -6.65 -3.62 17.67
N ALA A 311 -7.38 -3.99 18.74
CA ALA A 311 -6.83 -4.70 19.90
C ALA A 311 -6.26 -6.06 19.50
N ARG A 312 -7.04 -6.87 18.78
CA ARG A 312 -6.62 -8.20 18.29
C ARG A 312 -5.45 -8.10 17.31
N THR A 313 -5.44 -7.08 16.45
CA THR A 313 -4.31 -6.82 15.54
C THR A 313 -3.06 -6.46 16.33
N THR A 314 -3.18 -5.61 17.35
CA THR A 314 -2.05 -5.23 18.22
C THR A 314 -1.49 -6.44 18.96
N GLU A 315 -2.36 -7.29 19.52
CA GLU A 315 -1.96 -8.53 20.18
C GLU A 315 -1.19 -9.45 19.22
N ALA A 316 -1.69 -9.63 17.99
CA ALA A 316 -1.03 -10.44 16.96
C ALA A 316 0.35 -9.87 16.59
N VAL A 317 0.46 -8.54 16.44
CA VAL A 317 1.73 -7.85 16.14
C VAL A 317 2.74 -8.06 17.26
N GLU A 318 2.34 -7.88 18.53
CA GLU A 318 3.26 -8.01 19.65
C GLU A 318 3.68 -9.47 19.86
N ALA A 319 2.77 -10.43 19.69
CA ALA A 319 3.10 -11.86 19.73
C ALA A 319 4.09 -12.24 18.61
N LEU A 320 3.86 -11.75 17.40
CA LEU A 320 4.74 -12.00 16.25
C LEU A 320 6.14 -11.39 16.47
N LYS A 321 6.22 -10.14 16.92
CA LYS A 321 7.48 -9.45 17.25
C LYS A 321 8.28 -10.22 18.31
N ALA A 322 7.61 -10.59 19.41
CA ALA A 322 8.23 -11.34 20.51
C ALA A 322 8.71 -12.72 20.03
N GLY A 323 7.94 -13.39 19.18
CA GLY A 323 8.30 -14.69 18.61
C GLY A 323 9.51 -14.60 17.68
N ILE A 324 9.51 -13.66 16.74
CA ILE A 324 10.63 -13.45 15.81
C ILE A 324 11.94 -13.17 16.57
N LEU A 325 11.88 -12.34 17.61
CA LEU A 325 13.08 -12.01 18.42
C LEU A 325 13.62 -13.20 19.26
N ARG A 326 12.84 -14.24 19.47
CA ARG A 326 13.30 -15.49 20.12
C ARG A 326 13.99 -16.44 19.15
N ILE A 327 13.73 -16.32 17.85
CA ILE A 327 14.38 -17.18 16.84
C ILE A 327 15.78 -16.66 16.60
N ASP A 328 16.79 -17.45 16.99
CA ASP A 328 18.19 -17.10 16.79
C ASP A 328 18.50 -16.86 15.31
N GLY A 329 19.23 -15.77 15.02
CA GLY A 329 19.57 -15.36 13.66
C GLY A 329 18.56 -14.44 12.99
N LEU A 330 17.45 -14.07 13.65
CA LEU A 330 16.50 -13.07 13.17
C LEU A 330 16.57 -11.77 13.97
N ARG A 331 16.11 -10.69 13.38
CA ARG A 331 15.93 -9.38 14.01
C ARG A 331 14.78 -8.61 13.35
N LEU A 332 14.15 -7.72 14.07
CA LEU A 332 13.22 -6.77 13.48
C LEU A 332 13.97 -5.70 12.67
N LEU A 333 13.34 -5.22 11.61
CA LEU A 333 13.81 -4.09 10.82
C LEU A 333 12.98 -2.86 11.21
N GLY A 334 13.65 -1.86 11.79
CA GLY A 334 12.99 -0.65 12.26
C GLY A 334 12.30 -0.78 13.63
N ARG A 335 11.40 0.16 13.88
CA ARG A 335 10.59 0.25 15.12
C ARG A 335 9.12 0.31 14.76
N PRO A 336 8.51 -0.81 14.36
CA PRO A 336 7.11 -0.84 13.94
C PRO A 336 6.18 -0.37 15.06
N ARG A 337 5.25 0.53 14.71
CA ARG A 337 4.29 1.16 15.62
C ARG A 337 2.84 0.87 15.26
N GLY A 338 2.59 0.10 14.24
CA GLY A 338 1.27 -0.23 13.74
C GLY A 338 1.19 -1.68 13.28
N PRO A 339 0.32 -1.98 12.33
CA PRO A 339 0.02 -3.35 11.91
C PRO A 339 1.05 -3.93 10.91
N LEU A 340 2.06 -3.13 10.53
CA LEU A 340 3.11 -3.56 9.61
C LEU A 340 4.39 -3.81 10.38
N LEU A 341 5.12 -4.83 10.00
CA LEU A 341 6.50 -5.05 10.45
C LEU A 341 7.31 -5.78 9.39
N SER A 342 8.63 -5.62 9.46
CA SER A 342 9.58 -6.41 8.69
C SER A 342 10.65 -6.96 9.59
N TYR A 343 11.16 -8.12 9.21
CA TYR A 343 12.27 -8.76 9.90
C TYR A 343 13.27 -9.32 8.89
N GLY A 344 14.51 -9.42 9.30
CA GLY A 344 15.61 -9.89 8.47
C GLY A 344 16.60 -10.70 9.29
N ALA A 345 17.65 -11.17 8.62
CA ALA A 345 18.71 -11.91 9.29
C ALA A 345 19.57 -10.97 10.17
N SER A 346 19.90 -11.43 11.37
CA SER A 346 20.97 -10.89 12.21
C SER A 346 22.27 -11.67 12.07
N ASP A 347 22.18 -12.88 11.48
CA ASP A 347 23.28 -13.81 11.24
C ASP A 347 23.44 -14.03 9.74
N ARG A 348 24.70 -13.94 9.24
CA ARG A 348 25.04 -14.16 7.83
C ARG A 348 24.77 -15.60 7.34
N ALA A 349 24.68 -16.57 8.25
CA ALA A 349 24.32 -17.94 7.92
C ALA A 349 22.83 -18.11 7.55
N VAL A 350 22.00 -17.09 7.83
CA VAL A 350 20.57 -17.11 7.53
C VAL A 350 20.30 -16.29 6.28
N ALA A 351 20.15 -16.96 5.12
CA ALA A 351 19.70 -16.31 3.89
C ALA A 351 18.19 -16.06 3.95
N ILE A 352 17.77 -14.84 4.29
CA ILE A 352 16.36 -14.52 4.60
C ILE A 352 15.40 -14.80 3.43
N PHE A 353 15.82 -14.65 2.18
CA PHE A 353 14.98 -14.97 1.03
C PHE A 353 14.80 -16.50 0.85
N ALA A 354 15.79 -17.31 1.26
CA ALA A 354 15.62 -18.76 1.32
C ALA A 354 14.67 -19.17 2.45
N VAL A 355 14.69 -18.47 3.58
CA VAL A 355 13.67 -18.64 4.62
C VAL A 355 12.28 -18.35 4.08
N ALA A 356 12.10 -17.28 3.30
CA ALA A 356 10.84 -16.98 2.64
C ALA A 356 10.36 -18.11 1.71
N ASP A 357 11.29 -18.70 0.91
CA ASP A 357 10.96 -19.85 0.04
C ASP A 357 10.52 -21.07 0.86
N GLN A 358 11.14 -21.33 2.05
CA GLN A 358 10.71 -22.42 2.93
C GLN A 358 9.32 -22.15 3.52
N MET A 359 9.01 -20.90 3.90
CA MET A 359 7.68 -20.51 4.38
C MET A 359 6.62 -20.71 3.29
N GLU A 360 6.92 -20.35 2.03
CA GLU A 360 6.02 -20.57 0.89
C GLU A 360 5.74 -22.06 0.66
N ARG A 361 6.75 -22.93 0.81
CA ARG A 361 6.56 -24.41 0.74
C ARG A 361 5.65 -24.95 1.83
N LYS A 362 5.54 -24.26 2.96
CA LYS A 362 4.62 -24.58 4.06
C LYS A 362 3.23 -23.93 3.90
N GLY A 363 2.97 -23.28 2.75
CA GLY A 363 1.69 -22.68 2.41
C GLY A 363 1.49 -21.26 2.93
N TRP A 364 2.55 -20.58 3.38
CA TRP A 364 2.49 -19.17 3.77
C TRP A 364 2.79 -18.26 2.58
N ASN A 365 1.90 -17.32 2.30
CA ASN A 365 2.17 -16.26 1.33
C ASN A 365 2.85 -15.09 2.02
N VAL A 366 4.17 -14.93 1.81
CA VAL A 366 5.00 -13.91 2.46
C VAL A 366 5.58 -12.93 1.46
N ASN A 367 5.74 -11.67 1.87
CA ASN A 367 6.35 -10.64 1.03
C ASN A 367 7.83 -10.45 1.37
N ARG A 368 8.63 -10.24 0.35
CA ARG A 368 10.05 -9.92 0.48
C ARG A 368 10.27 -8.41 0.39
N VAL A 369 11.13 -7.88 1.25
CA VAL A 369 11.63 -6.50 1.18
C VAL A 369 13.12 -6.50 0.91
N GLN A 370 13.64 -5.37 0.40
CA GLN A 370 15.04 -5.22 0.06
C GLN A 370 15.60 -3.89 0.61
N ASN A 371 16.90 -3.83 0.85
CA ASN A 371 17.60 -2.65 1.36
C ASN A 371 17.11 -2.17 2.74
N PRO A 372 17.16 -3.04 3.79
CA PRO A 372 17.79 -4.37 3.83
C PRO A 372 16.89 -5.50 3.35
N ASP A 373 17.51 -6.65 3.04
CA ASP A 373 16.77 -7.86 2.73
C ASP A 373 15.98 -8.34 3.94
N GLY A 374 14.72 -8.70 3.72
CA GLY A 374 13.82 -9.11 4.80
C GLY A 374 12.53 -9.70 4.31
N ILE A 375 11.72 -10.14 5.26
CA ILE A 375 10.34 -10.58 5.08
C ILE A 375 9.44 -9.54 5.74
N HIS A 376 8.37 -9.14 5.03
CA HIS A 376 7.39 -8.17 5.47
C HIS A 376 6.10 -8.88 5.86
N ALA A 377 5.49 -8.45 6.94
CA ALA A 377 4.18 -8.90 7.39
C ALA A 377 3.22 -7.72 7.57
N MET A 378 2.06 -7.81 6.96
CA MET A 378 0.90 -6.97 7.18
C MET A 378 -0.09 -7.74 8.04
N VAL A 379 -0.17 -7.38 9.31
CA VAL A 379 -0.91 -8.13 10.32
C VAL A 379 -2.33 -7.61 10.44
N THR A 380 -3.31 -8.50 10.44
CA THR A 380 -4.73 -8.21 10.71
C THR A 380 -5.20 -8.98 11.94
N ALA A 381 -6.40 -8.68 12.44
CA ALA A 381 -7.02 -9.42 13.55
C ALA A 381 -7.12 -10.94 13.26
N ARG A 382 -7.22 -11.34 11.98
CA ARG A 382 -7.28 -12.74 11.57
C ARG A 382 -6.00 -13.52 11.89
N HIS A 383 -4.86 -12.84 11.82
CA HIS A 383 -3.56 -13.48 12.04
C HIS A 383 -3.32 -13.90 13.51
N LEU A 384 -4.06 -13.34 14.47
CA LEU A 384 -3.91 -13.71 15.89
C LEU A 384 -3.98 -15.22 16.11
N ALA A 385 -4.90 -15.89 15.41
CA ALA A 385 -5.09 -17.34 15.54
C ALA A 385 -3.95 -18.18 14.94
N VAL A 386 -3.19 -17.65 14.00
CA VAL A 386 -2.16 -18.39 13.24
C VAL A 386 -0.72 -17.98 13.57
N VAL A 387 -0.52 -16.97 14.42
CA VAL A 387 0.83 -16.55 14.85
C VAL A 387 1.64 -17.70 15.44
N PRO A 388 1.09 -18.59 16.30
CA PRO A 388 1.86 -19.70 16.86
C PRO A 388 2.38 -20.65 15.76
N ASP A 389 1.53 -21.04 14.83
CA ASP A 389 1.91 -21.94 13.71
C ASP A 389 2.94 -21.28 12.79
N TYR A 390 2.73 -19.97 12.48
CA TYR A 390 3.67 -19.23 11.69
C TYR A 390 5.07 -19.17 12.31
N LEU A 391 5.15 -18.95 13.62
CA LEU A 391 6.43 -18.87 14.34
C LEU A 391 7.12 -20.24 14.42
N ALA A 392 6.38 -21.33 14.61
CA ALA A 392 6.94 -22.67 14.59
C ALA A 392 7.52 -23.01 13.20
N ASP A 393 6.75 -22.75 12.15
CA ASP A 393 7.20 -22.93 10.76
C ASP A 393 8.39 -22.04 10.41
N LEU A 394 8.43 -20.80 10.93
CA LEU A 394 9.55 -19.88 10.72
C LEU A 394 10.83 -20.38 11.39
N GLU A 395 10.76 -20.91 12.60
CA GLU A 395 11.91 -21.49 13.32
C GLU A 395 12.48 -22.69 12.55
N GLU A 396 11.61 -23.59 12.06
CA GLU A 396 12.00 -24.72 11.22
C GLU A 396 12.63 -24.25 9.88
N ALA A 397 12.06 -23.22 9.25
CA ALA A 397 12.59 -22.65 8.01
C ALA A 397 13.99 -22.07 8.21
N VAL A 398 14.23 -21.37 9.32
CA VAL A 398 15.57 -20.84 9.66
C VAL A 398 16.55 -21.98 9.90
N ALA A 399 16.17 -23.02 10.64
CA ALA A 399 16.99 -24.20 10.89
C ALA A 399 17.36 -24.93 9.59
N ALA A 400 16.40 -25.10 8.68
CA ALA A 400 16.63 -25.74 7.39
C ALA A 400 17.64 -24.94 6.51
N VAL A 401 17.51 -23.61 6.46
CA VAL A 401 18.42 -22.75 5.70
C VAL A 401 19.82 -22.75 6.28
N ARG A 402 19.98 -22.84 7.60
CA ARG A 402 21.29 -22.99 8.25
C ARG A 402 21.93 -24.33 7.95
N ALA A 403 21.14 -25.40 7.92
CA ALA A 403 21.63 -26.76 7.63
C ALA A 403 22.03 -26.91 6.17
N ASP A 404 21.34 -26.24 5.24
CA ASP A 404 21.63 -26.31 3.81
C ASP A 404 21.78 -24.90 3.17
N PRO A 405 22.99 -24.33 3.15
CA PRO A 405 23.25 -23.05 2.51
C PRO A 405 23.01 -23.03 0.98
N SER A 406 22.82 -24.19 0.33
CA SER A 406 22.53 -24.24 -1.11
C SER A 406 21.14 -23.70 -1.45
N LEU A 407 20.21 -23.70 -0.49
CA LEU A 407 18.88 -23.14 -0.63
C LEU A 407 18.87 -21.64 -1.02
N ALA A 408 19.91 -20.91 -0.61
CA ALA A 408 20.09 -19.51 -1.01
C ALA A 408 20.35 -19.31 -2.52
N ARG A 409 20.66 -20.37 -3.25
CA ARG A 409 21.02 -20.34 -4.68
C ARG A 409 19.95 -20.95 -5.58
N SER A 410 18.81 -21.32 -5.05
CA SER A 410 17.70 -21.95 -5.76
C SER A 410 16.41 -21.16 -5.58
N GLY A 411 15.41 -21.44 -6.42
CA GLY A 411 14.07 -20.90 -6.30
C GLY A 411 13.99 -19.37 -6.40
N HIS A 412 12.99 -18.81 -5.74
CA HIS A 412 12.77 -17.37 -5.70
C HIS A 412 13.89 -16.63 -4.95
N ALA A 413 14.55 -17.26 -3.98
CA ALA A 413 15.67 -16.67 -3.25
C ALA A 413 16.82 -16.25 -4.18
N ALA A 414 17.16 -17.08 -5.16
CA ALA A 414 18.20 -16.76 -6.13
C ALA A 414 17.79 -15.58 -7.03
N THR A 415 16.54 -15.58 -7.50
CA THR A 415 16.01 -14.54 -8.39
C THR A 415 15.89 -13.19 -7.67
N TYR A 416 15.28 -13.15 -6.48
CA TYR A 416 15.15 -11.93 -5.68
C TYR A 416 16.51 -11.41 -5.22
N GLY A 417 17.41 -12.28 -4.77
CA GLY A 417 18.78 -11.91 -4.38
C GLY A 417 19.56 -11.27 -5.53
N MET A 418 19.43 -11.82 -6.75
CA MET A 418 20.03 -11.18 -7.94
C MET A 418 19.41 -9.82 -8.22
N MET A 419 18.08 -9.72 -8.29
CA MET A 419 17.39 -8.45 -8.60
C MET A 419 17.66 -7.37 -7.56
N ALA A 420 17.74 -7.72 -6.28
CA ALA A 420 17.99 -6.77 -5.20
C ALA A 420 19.40 -6.14 -5.29
N HIS A 421 20.41 -6.89 -5.72
CA HIS A 421 21.82 -6.50 -5.63
C HIS A 421 22.51 -6.17 -6.96
N VAL A 422 21.81 -6.33 -8.12
CA VAL A 422 22.36 -5.97 -9.42
C VAL A 422 22.55 -4.46 -9.55
N PRO A 423 23.78 -3.97 -9.86
CA PRO A 423 24.06 -2.54 -9.97
C PRO A 423 23.37 -1.85 -11.14
N LEU A 424 23.07 -2.60 -12.23
CA LEU A 424 22.50 -2.09 -13.48
C LEU A 424 20.97 -2.03 -13.41
N ARG A 425 20.43 -1.10 -12.59
CA ARG A 425 18.98 -0.93 -12.37
C ARG A 425 18.16 -0.75 -13.66
N GLY A 426 18.76 -0.17 -14.72
CA GLY A 426 18.11 -0.02 -16.01
C GLY A 426 17.80 -1.37 -16.69
N MET A 427 18.69 -2.36 -16.58
CA MET A 427 18.44 -3.71 -17.12
C MET A 427 17.36 -4.44 -16.33
N VAL A 428 17.34 -4.30 -15.00
CA VAL A 428 16.27 -4.85 -14.16
C VAL A 428 14.91 -4.26 -14.57
N LYS A 429 14.84 -2.92 -14.75
CA LYS A 429 13.62 -2.25 -15.22
C LYS A 429 13.16 -2.78 -16.58
N ALA A 430 14.06 -2.92 -17.55
CA ALA A 430 13.73 -3.43 -18.88
C ALA A 430 13.18 -4.86 -18.82
N ARG A 431 13.86 -5.77 -18.09
CA ARG A 431 13.40 -7.16 -17.94
C ARG A 431 12.01 -7.24 -17.28
N VAL A 432 11.80 -6.49 -16.21
CA VAL A 432 10.49 -6.43 -15.53
C VAL A 432 9.41 -5.91 -16.49
N LEU A 433 9.70 -4.87 -17.28
CA LEU A 433 8.75 -4.34 -18.26
C LEU A 433 8.40 -5.38 -19.32
N ASP A 434 9.37 -6.12 -19.83
CA ASP A 434 9.15 -7.16 -20.86
C ASP A 434 8.29 -8.32 -20.28
N THR A 435 8.60 -8.76 -19.07
CA THR A 435 7.82 -9.80 -18.37
C THR A 435 6.38 -9.32 -18.15
N PHE A 436 6.18 -8.12 -17.61
CA PHE A 436 4.84 -7.57 -17.41
C PHE A 436 4.08 -7.38 -18.73
N ALA A 437 4.73 -6.85 -19.78
CA ALA A 437 4.10 -6.67 -21.09
C ALA A 437 3.59 -7.99 -21.68
N ASN A 438 4.34 -9.08 -21.48
CA ASN A 438 3.94 -10.41 -21.95
C ASN A 438 2.69 -10.94 -21.23
N MET A 439 2.52 -10.65 -19.94
CA MET A 439 1.31 -11.03 -19.18
C MET A 439 0.03 -10.41 -19.73
N TYR A 440 0.11 -9.23 -20.34
CA TYR A 440 -1.04 -8.50 -20.89
C TYR A 440 -1.34 -8.80 -22.37
N ARG A 441 -0.69 -9.80 -22.96
CA ARG A 441 -1.05 -10.25 -24.32
C ARG A 441 -2.44 -10.88 -24.32
N ALA A 442 -3.25 -10.58 -25.31
CA ALA A 442 -4.53 -11.26 -25.51
C ALA A 442 -4.30 -12.78 -25.65
N GLY A 443 -4.91 -13.58 -24.78
CA GLY A 443 -4.65 -15.03 -24.68
C GLY A 443 -3.35 -15.38 -23.94
N GLY A 444 -2.65 -14.40 -23.36
CA GLY A 444 -1.58 -14.60 -22.39
C GLY A 444 -2.18 -15.25 -21.13
N GLY A 445 -1.75 -16.45 -20.83
CA GLY A 445 -2.13 -17.19 -19.63
C GLY A 445 -1.20 -16.86 -18.47
N GLU A 446 -1.22 -17.72 -17.50
CA GLU A 446 -0.53 -17.71 -16.22
C GLU A 446 0.87 -17.08 -16.24
N LEU A 447 1.23 -16.49 -15.10
CA LEU A 447 2.60 -16.09 -14.81
C LEU A 447 3.50 -17.32 -14.78
N GLU A 448 3.86 -17.85 -15.94
CA GLU A 448 5.09 -18.60 -16.00
C GLU A 448 6.22 -17.58 -15.81
N LEU A 449 6.68 -17.46 -14.57
CA LEU A 449 8.05 -17.00 -14.33
C LEU A 449 8.90 -18.09 -15.03
N GLU A 450 9.15 -17.88 -16.33
CA GLU A 450 10.07 -18.75 -17.08
C GLU A 450 11.28 -18.97 -16.18
N GLU A 451 11.60 -20.24 -15.91
CA GLU A 451 12.91 -20.59 -15.40
C GLU A 451 13.92 -19.79 -16.23
N PRO A 452 14.88 -19.12 -15.61
CA PRO A 452 15.79 -18.26 -16.34
C PRO A 452 16.37 -19.04 -17.50
N GLY A 453 15.91 -18.73 -18.70
CA GLY A 453 16.43 -19.33 -19.94
C GLY A 453 17.94 -19.17 -19.93
N THR A 454 18.65 -19.97 -20.69
CA THR A 454 20.13 -20.03 -20.69
C THR A 454 20.69 -18.60 -20.56
N PRO A 455 21.38 -18.26 -19.45
CA PRO A 455 21.76 -16.88 -19.15
C PRO A 455 22.59 -16.31 -20.28
N THR A 456 22.25 -15.14 -20.76
CA THR A 456 23.03 -14.41 -21.77
C THR A 456 24.45 -14.10 -21.26
N LEU A 457 25.39 -13.86 -22.16
CA LEU A 457 26.76 -13.50 -21.78
C LEU A 457 26.84 -12.37 -20.71
N PRO A 458 26.07 -11.27 -20.79
CA PRO A 458 26.02 -10.26 -19.73
C PRO A 458 25.48 -10.80 -18.41
N GLU A 459 24.49 -11.69 -18.41
CA GLU A 459 23.91 -12.28 -17.20
C GLU A 459 24.92 -13.23 -16.50
N ARG A 460 25.70 -14.00 -17.27
CA ARG A 460 26.81 -14.83 -16.73
C ARG A 460 27.92 -14.01 -16.10
N TRP A 461 28.28 -12.88 -16.70
CA TRP A 461 29.25 -11.94 -16.14
C TRP A 461 28.70 -11.30 -14.86
N MET A 462 27.45 -10.96 -14.83
CA MET A 462 26.78 -10.35 -13.70
C MET A 462 26.65 -11.31 -12.51
N ALA A 463 26.27 -12.57 -12.75
CA ALA A 463 26.26 -13.63 -11.74
C ALA A 463 27.66 -13.80 -11.10
N LYS A 464 28.72 -13.79 -11.92
CA LYS A 464 30.11 -13.83 -11.41
C LYS A 464 30.48 -12.59 -10.60
N TYR A 465 30.04 -11.40 -10.99
CA TYR A 465 30.29 -10.16 -10.25
C TYR A 465 29.56 -10.15 -8.88
N VAL A 466 28.31 -10.57 -8.83
CA VAL A 466 27.54 -10.70 -7.58
C VAL A 466 28.18 -11.72 -6.65
N GLN A 467 28.59 -12.88 -7.17
CA GLN A 467 29.33 -13.88 -6.39
C GLN A 467 30.69 -13.36 -5.88
N TRP A 468 31.42 -12.59 -6.68
CA TRP A 468 32.68 -11.97 -6.27
C TRP A 468 32.49 -10.93 -5.17
N LYS A 469 31.44 -10.11 -5.26
CA LYS A 469 31.10 -9.10 -4.25
C LYS A 469 30.63 -9.75 -2.93
N ALA A 470 29.83 -10.80 -3.00
CA ALA A 470 29.38 -11.57 -1.83
C ALA A 470 30.51 -12.26 -1.06
N ARG A 471 31.64 -12.54 -1.74
CA ARG A 471 32.86 -13.11 -1.10
C ARG A 471 33.74 -12.06 -0.40
N ARG A 472 33.49 -10.76 -0.63
CA ARG A 472 34.35 -9.66 -0.11
C ARG A 472 33.61 -8.73 0.89
N GLY A 473 32.32 -8.86 1.07
CA GLY A 473 31.51 -8.20 2.09
C GLY A 473 31.10 -9.19 3.17
#